data_befab1f2d2754ea426c0222403b6e215
#
_entry.id   befab1f2d2754ea426c0222403b6e215
#
_cell.length_a   1.000
_cell.length_b   1.000
_cell.length_c   1.000
_cell.angle_alpha   90.00
_cell.angle_beta   90.00
_cell.angle_gamma   90.00
#
_symmetry.space_group_name_H-M   'P 1'
#
loop_
_entity.id
_entity.type
_entity.pdbx_description
1 polymer ?
#
loop_
_entity_poly.entity_id
_entity_poly.type
_entity_poly.pdbx_seq_one_letter_code
_entity_poly.pdbx_strand_id
1 'polypeptide(L)'
;MIPAALFAMLAINRIGAIHAVVFGGFSPPSLAQRLEASRPRAIMTASCGIEGGKAPIGYRDLITNAVQKSSFKPQKIIVWQRDQLRWDPLIKEDGERNWQRLVKSARNRGLKADAVPIGSNEGIYIIYTSGELRFDFDHQQGIGR
;
A
#
# COMPACT_ATOMS: atom_id res chain seq x y z
N MET A 1 8.31 -8.61 -8.31
CA MET A 1 7.50 -8.75 -7.06
C MET A 1 8.47 -9.02 -5.91
N ILE A 2 8.14 -8.61 -4.68
CA ILE A 2 8.95 -8.87 -3.48
C ILE A 2 8.13 -9.72 -2.50
N PRO A 3 8.77 -10.58 -1.67
CA PRO A 3 8.04 -11.41 -0.70
C PRO A 3 7.18 -10.61 0.28
N ALA A 4 7.63 -9.40 0.64
CA ALA A 4 6.88 -8.50 1.52
C ALA A 4 5.48 -8.15 0.99
N ALA A 5 5.29 -8.09 -0.33
CA ALA A 5 3.98 -7.82 -0.92
C ALA A 5 2.98 -8.94 -0.58
N LEU A 6 3.40 -10.20 -0.75
CA LEU A 6 2.57 -11.35 -0.39
C LEU A 6 2.28 -11.39 1.11
N PHE A 7 3.30 -11.17 1.94
CA PHE A 7 3.12 -11.15 3.39
C PHE A 7 2.18 -10.04 3.85
N ALA A 8 2.26 -8.86 3.21
CA ALA A 8 1.36 -7.75 3.49
C ALA A 8 -0.09 -8.10 3.15
N MET A 9 -0.35 -8.66 1.95
CA MET A 9 -1.69 -9.06 1.53
C MET A 9 -2.32 -10.05 2.52
N LEU A 10 -1.59 -11.11 2.87
CA LEU A 10 -2.07 -12.13 3.82
C LEU A 10 -2.28 -11.55 5.23
N ALA A 11 -1.38 -10.67 5.69
CA ALA A 11 -1.51 -10.03 7.00
C ALA A 11 -2.69 -9.07 7.06
N ILE A 12 -2.97 -8.31 5.98
CA ILE A 12 -4.10 -7.40 5.88
C ILE A 12 -5.41 -8.20 5.93
N ASN A 13 -5.52 -9.27 5.17
CA ASN A 13 -6.70 -10.15 5.19
C ASN A 13 -6.90 -10.79 6.56
N ARG A 14 -5.80 -11.22 7.22
CA ARG A 14 -5.88 -11.82 8.56
C ARG A 14 -6.52 -10.91 9.60
N ILE A 15 -6.32 -9.61 9.50
CA ILE A 15 -6.92 -8.63 10.43
C ILE A 15 -8.27 -8.06 9.93
N GLY A 16 -8.89 -8.70 8.94
CA GLY A 16 -10.19 -8.28 8.38
C GLY A 16 -10.14 -6.95 7.63
N ALA A 17 -8.96 -6.54 7.13
CA ALA A 17 -8.79 -5.31 6.38
C ALA A 17 -8.74 -5.58 4.86
N ILE A 18 -9.05 -4.56 4.07
CA ILE A 18 -9.06 -4.61 2.60
C ILE A 18 -7.72 -4.10 2.08
N HIS A 19 -7.17 -4.78 1.08
CA HIS A 19 -5.99 -4.28 0.37
C HIS A 19 -6.28 -3.97 -1.10
N ALA A 20 -5.55 -2.99 -1.65
CA ALA A 20 -5.51 -2.69 -3.08
C ALA A 20 -4.07 -2.85 -3.59
N VAL A 21 -3.84 -3.78 -4.50
CA VAL A 21 -2.52 -3.96 -5.11
C VAL A 21 -2.42 -3.07 -6.33
N VAL A 22 -1.40 -2.21 -6.35
CA VAL A 22 -1.15 -1.25 -7.42
C VAL A 22 0.20 -1.54 -8.05
N PHE A 23 0.24 -1.57 -9.38
CA PHE A 23 1.48 -1.77 -10.12
C PHE A 23 2.43 -0.58 -9.90
N GLY A 24 3.71 -0.88 -9.57
CA GLY A 24 4.72 0.13 -9.24
C GLY A 24 5.17 1.00 -10.42
N GLY A 25 4.76 0.69 -11.65
CA GLY A 25 5.03 1.49 -12.85
C GLY A 25 3.97 2.57 -13.16
N PHE A 26 2.94 2.73 -12.32
CA PHE A 26 1.95 3.78 -12.54
C PHE A 26 2.52 5.18 -12.28
N SER A 27 2.03 6.15 -13.06
CA SER A 27 2.37 7.56 -12.88
C SER A 27 1.79 8.12 -11.56
N PRO A 28 2.38 9.19 -11.00
CA PRO A 28 1.85 9.84 -9.80
C PRO A 28 0.38 10.25 -9.89
N PRO A 29 -0.14 10.81 -11.01
CA PRO A 29 -1.58 11.10 -11.13
C PRO A 29 -2.46 9.85 -11.06
N SER A 30 -2.06 8.75 -11.72
CA SER A 30 -2.80 7.49 -11.68
C SER A 30 -2.82 6.88 -10.28
N LEU A 31 -1.74 7.03 -9.51
CA LEU A 31 -1.69 6.59 -8.12
C LEU A 31 -2.55 7.50 -7.23
N ALA A 32 -2.53 8.83 -7.45
CA ALA A 32 -3.36 9.78 -6.72
C ALA A 32 -4.86 9.45 -6.84
N GLN A 33 -5.34 9.15 -8.06
CA GLN A 33 -6.73 8.72 -8.27
C GLN A 33 -7.09 7.47 -7.45
N ARG A 34 -6.18 6.50 -7.35
CA ARG A 34 -6.40 5.29 -6.55
C ARG A 34 -6.39 5.57 -5.04
N LEU A 35 -5.57 6.52 -4.58
CA LEU A 35 -5.58 6.98 -3.20
C LEU A 35 -6.91 7.65 -2.84
N GLU A 36 -7.45 8.45 -3.73
CA GLU A 36 -8.76 9.10 -3.53
C GLU A 36 -9.90 8.09 -3.52
N ALA A 37 -9.88 7.12 -4.43
CA ALA A 37 -10.92 6.10 -4.53
C ALA A 37 -10.91 5.13 -3.35
N SER A 38 -9.74 4.62 -2.95
CA SER A 38 -9.62 3.59 -1.90
C SER A 38 -9.41 4.13 -0.49
N ARG A 39 -8.99 5.39 -0.35
CA ARG A 39 -8.72 6.08 0.94
C ARG A 39 -7.95 5.21 1.95
N PRO A 40 -6.77 4.68 1.59
CA PRO A 40 -6.06 3.71 2.40
C PRO A 40 -5.48 4.34 3.67
N ARG A 41 -5.57 3.68 4.81
CA ARG A 41 -4.89 4.13 6.03
C ARG A 41 -3.37 4.12 5.90
N ALA A 42 -2.83 3.18 5.13
CA ALA A 42 -1.40 3.07 4.91
C ALA A 42 -1.08 2.69 3.46
N ILE A 43 0.03 3.21 2.95
CA ILE A 43 0.68 2.72 1.74
C ILE A 43 1.82 1.79 2.16
N MET A 44 1.89 0.61 1.56
CA MET A 44 3.04 -0.29 1.66
C MET A 44 3.77 -0.30 0.33
N THR A 45 5.06 0.00 0.33
CA THR A 45 5.86 0.13 -0.89
C THR A 45 7.27 -0.43 -0.70
N ALA A 46 7.96 -0.71 -1.81
CA ALA A 46 9.41 -0.86 -1.79
C ALA A 46 10.10 0.49 -1.92
N SER A 47 11.38 0.59 -1.55
CA SER A 47 12.18 1.80 -1.78
C SER A 47 12.45 2.05 -3.26
N CYS A 48 12.50 0.98 -4.07
CA CYS A 48 12.70 1.07 -5.51
C CYS A 48 12.07 -0.10 -6.28
N GLY A 49 11.78 0.12 -7.56
CA GLY A 49 11.54 -0.89 -8.57
C GLY A 49 12.85 -1.36 -9.21
N ILE A 50 12.90 -2.63 -9.63
CA ILE A 50 14.03 -3.20 -10.37
C ILE A 50 13.47 -3.89 -11.60
N GLU A 51 13.93 -3.47 -12.75
CA GLU A 51 13.72 -4.15 -14.03
C GLU A 51 15.05 -4.70 -14.54
N GLY A 52 15.05 -5.91 -15.09
CA GLY A 52 16.27 -6.53 -15.60
C GLY A 52 17.00 -5.63 -16.61
N GLY A 53 18.30 -5.43 -16.38
CA GLY A 53 19.16 -4.62 -17.26
C GLY A 53 19.00 -3.10 -17.17
N LYS A 54 18.14 -2.59 -16.28
CA LYS A 54 17.92 -1.15 -16.08
C LYS A 54 18.38 -0.70 -14.69
N ALA A 55 18.68 0.61 -14.56
CA ALA A 55 18.93 1.22 -13.28
C ALA A 55 17.69 1.13 -12.36
N PRO A 56 17.87 0.97 -11.04
CA PRO A 56 16.75 0.98 -10.10
C PRO A 56 15.97 2.29 -10.17
N ILE A 57 14.63 2.18 -10.13
CA ILE A 57 13.72 3.33 -10.15
C ILE A 57 13.28 3.62 -8.71
N GLY A 58 13.64 4.77 -8.16
CA GLY A 58 13.22 5.20 -6.83
C GLY A 58 11.71 5.43 -6.74
N TYR A 59 11.07 4.88 -5.71
CA TYR A 59 9.63 5.07 -5.53
C TYR A 59 9.27 6.25 -4.63
N ARG A 60 10.26 6.89 -3.99
CA ARG A 60 10.01 8.03 -3.10
C ARG A 60 9.26 9.15 -3.80
N ASP A 61 9.84 9.69 -4.88
CA ASP A 61 9.27 10.83 -5.59
C ASP A 61 7.91 10.50 -6.21
N LEU A 62 7.77 9.28 -6.72
CA LEU A 62 6.51 8.80 -7.28
C LEU A 62 5.39 8.82 -6.22
N ILE A 63 5.65 8.27 -5.05
CA ILE A 63 4.67 8.19 -3.95
C ILE A 63 4.42 9.57 -3.34
N THR A 64 5.47 10.34 -3.08
CA THR A 64 5.35 11.69 -2.52
C THR A 64 4.53 12.60 -3.44
N ASN A 65 4.83 12.59 -4.73
CA ASN A 65 4.07 13.36 -5.73
C ASN A 65 2.61 12.89 -5.84
N ALA A 66 2.35 11.59 -5.76
CA ALA A 66 0.99 11.06 -5.77
C ALA A 66 0.21 11.50 -4.53
N VAL A 67 0.83 11.41 -3.34
CA VAL A 67 0.23 11.88 -2.10
C VAL A 67 0.00 13.38 -2.12
N GLN A 68 0.89 14.18 -2.69
CA GLN A 68 0.69 15.63 -2.83
C GLN A 68 -0.48 15.98 -3.75
N LYS A 69 -0.64 15.25 -4.86
CA LYS A 69 -1.71 15.46 -5.85
C LYS A 69 -3.08 14.99 -5.37
N SER A 70 -3.12 14.02 -4.45
CA SER A 70 -4.37 13.49 -3.90
C SER A 70 -4.93 14.43 -2.83
N SER A 71 -6.25 14.62 -2.81
CA SER A 71 -6.97 15.27 -1.72
C SER A 71 -6.95 14.44 -0.44
N PHE A 72 -6.78 13.12 -0.57
CA PHE A 72 -6.67 12.18 0.55
C PHE A 72 -5.20 11.93 0.93
N LYS A 73 -4.90 11.94 2.23
CA LYS A 73 -3.56 11.69 2.76
C LYS A 73 -3.55 10.43 3.61
N PRO A 74 -2.76 9.40 3.26
CA PRO A 74 -2.60 8.21 4.10
C PRO A 74 -1.88 8.57 5.40
N GLN A 75 -2.21 7.86 6.48
CA GLN A 75 -1.60 8.10 7.80
C GLN A 75 -0.16 7.58 7.89
N LYS A 76 0.19 6.56 7.10
CA LYS A 76 1.50 5.90 7.12
C LYS A 76 1.95 5.53 5.71
N ILE A 77 3.26 5.60 5.51
CA ILE A 77 3.96 5.06 4.35
C ILE A 77 4.99 4.06 4.88
N ILE A 78 4.76 2.78 4.66
CA ILE A 78 5.61 1.69 5.15
C ILE A 78 6.50 1.22 4.02
N VAL A 79 7.81 1.44 4.17
CA VAL A 79 8.81 1.22 3.12
C VAL A 79 9.61 -0.04 3.38
N TRP A 80 9.52 -1.01 2.48
CA TRP A 80 10.48 -2.12 2.39
C TRP A 80 11.76 -1.60 1.72
N GLN A 81 12.84 -1.51 2.48
CA GLN A 81 14.12 -1.06 1.96
C GLN A 81 14.78 -2.13 1.11
N ARG A 82 15.23 -1.76 -0.08
CA ARG A 82 16.06 -2.57 -0.99
C ARG A 82 17.46 -2.00 -1.02
N ASP A 83 18.48 -2.87 -1.12
CA ASP A 83 19.88 -2.44 -1.08
C ASP A 83 20.31 -1.71 -2.37
N GLN A 84 19.63 -1.97 -3.48
CA GLN A 84 19.94 -1.36 -4.79
C GLN A 84 19.67 0.15 -4.82
N LEU A 85 18.64 0.61 -4.14
CA LEU A 85 18.36 2.03 -3.95
C LEU A 85 17.46 2.19 -2.71
N ARG A 86 18.00 2.86 -1.70
CA ARG A 86 17.29 3.07 -0.44
C ARG A 86 16.47 4.34 -0.47
N TRP A 87 15.41 4.32 0.30
CA TRP A 87 14.60 5.50 0.61
C TRP A 87 15.01 6.00 2.00
N ASP A 88 16.06 6.80 2.05
CA ASP A 88 16.61 7.38 3.28
C ASP A 88 16.87 8.89 3.09
N PRO A 89 16.77 9.74 4.12
CA PRO A 89 16.20 9.41 5.42
C PRO A 89 14.67 9.24 5.36
N LEU A 90 14.10 8.45 6.28
CA LEU A 90 12.66 8.36 6.45
C LEU A 90 12.16 9.56 7.27
N ILE A 91 11.14 10.25 6.77
CA ILE A 91 10.52 11.41 7.43
C ILE A 91 9.38 10.91 8.31
N LYS A 92 9.62 10.89 9.63
CA LYS A 92 8.65 10.34 10.60
C LYS A 92 7.39 11.18 10.70
N GLU A 93 7.52 12.48 10.53
CA GLU A 93 6.44 13.47 10.53
C GLU A 93 5.45 13.18 9.41
N ASP A 94 5.93 12.77 8.24
CA ASP A 94 5.12 12.35 7.08
C ASP A 94 4.56 10.92 7.21
N GLY A 95 4.74 10.29 8.36
CA GLY A 95 4.26 8.93 8.61
C GLY A 95 5.13 7.83 8.02
N GLU A 96 6.32 8.15 7.47
CA GLU A 96 7.23 7.16 6.88
C GLU A 96 7.81 6.21 7.93
N ARG A 97 7.79 4.92 7.64
CA ARG A 97 8.26 3.86 8.54
C ARG A 97 9.01 2.79 7.75
N ASN A 98 10.04 2.23 8.36
CA ASN A 98 10.81 1.13 7.79
C ASN A 98 10.14 -0.21 8.12
N TRP A 99 9.77 -0.98 7.10
CA TRP A 99 9.15 -2.29 7.23
C TRP A 99 9.98 -3.26 8.07
N GLN A 100 11.26 -3.44 7.73
CA GLN A 100 12.13 -4.41 8.40
C GLN A 100 12.26 -4.10 9.90
N ARG A 101 12.37 -2.80 10.24
CA ARG A 101 12.43 -2.35 11.65
C ARG A 101 11.11 -2.58 12.37
N LEU A 102 9.96 -2.32 11.72
CA LEU A 102 8.63 -2.59 12.31
C LEU A 102 8.44 -4.07 12.61
N VAL A 103 8.75 -4.95 11.65
CA VAL A 103 8.63 -6.40 11.81
C VAL A 103 9.56 -6.91 12.91
N LYS A 104 10.82 -6.45 12.94
CA LYS A 104 11.77 -6.82 14.00
C LYS A 104 11.26 -6.38 15.37
N SER A 105 10.76 -5.16 15.49
CA SER A 105 10.20 -4.64 16.74
C SER A 105 8.99 -5.44 17.21
N ALA A 106 8.06 -5.75 16.30
CA ALA A 106 6.88 -6.56 16.61
C ALA A 106 7.26 -7.96 17.11
N ARG A 107 8.21 -8.61 16.45
CA ARG A 107 8.74 -9.92 16.86
C ARG A 107 9.38 -9.88 18.24
N ASN A 108 10.25 -8.91 18.50
CA ASN A 108 10.94 -8.76 19.80
C ASN A 108 9.96 -8.53 20.95
N ARG A 109 8.81 -7.90 20.66
CA ARG A 109 7.73 -7.65 21.63
C ARG A 109 6.73 -8.79 21.73
N GLY A 110 6.91 -9.89 20.98
CA GLY A 110 5.97 -11.00 20.93
C GLY A 110 4.57 -10.64 20.43
N LEU A 111 4.44 -9.56 19.64
CA LEU A 111 3.14 -9.11 19.15
C LEU A 111 2.56 -10.13 18.17
N LYS A 112 1.31 -10.48 18.40
CA LYS A 112 0.51 -11.34 17.53
C LYS A 112 -0.80 -10.63 17.19
N ALA A 113 -1.34 -10.92 16.03
CA ALA A 113 -2.67 -10.50 15.63
C ALA A 113 -3.53 -11.76 15.45
N ASP A 114 -4.65 -11.83 16.14
CA ASP A 114 -5.63 -12.88 15.92
C ASP A 114 -6.33 -12.70 14.57
N ALA A 115 -6.83 -13.79 14.02
CA ALA A 115 -7.63 -13.72 12.81
C ALA A 115 -8.97 -13.06 13.13
N VAL A 116 -9.34 -12.08 12.31
CA VAL A 116 -10.67 -11.44 12.39
C VAL A 116 -11.60 -12.15 11.43
N PRO A 117 -12.65 -12.83 11.90
CA PRO A 117 -13.66 -13.41 11.03
C PRO A 117 -14.40 -12.30 10.28
N ILE A 118 -14.60 -12.49 8.99
CA ILE A 118 -15.41 -11.62 8.13
C ILE A 118 -16.48 -12.44 7.43
N GLY A 119 -17.59 -11.82 7.08
CA GLY A 119 -18.66 -12.46 6.32
C GLY A 119 -18.21 -12.85 4.92
N SER A 120 -18.73 -13.94 4.38
CA SER A 120 -18.36 -14.44 3.04
C SER A 120 -18.67 -13.44 1.91
N ASN A 121 -19.54 -12.47 2.14
CA ASN A 121 -19.92 -11.42 1.19
C ASN A 121 -19.15 -10.11 1.40
N GLU A 122 -18.25 -10.04 2.38
CA GLU A 122 -17.43 -8.84 2.62
C GLU A 122 -16.23 -8.80 1.68
N GLY A 123 -15.87 -7.59 1.24
CA GLY A 123 -14.71 -7.39 0.37
C GLY A 123 -13.39 -7.61 1.11
N ILE A 124 -12.45 -8.30 0.47
CA ILE A 124 -11.09 -8.55 1.00
C ILE A 124 -10.00 -7.87 0.20
N TYR A 125 -10.30 -7.45 -1.03
CA TYR A 125 -9.36 -6.70 -1.87
C TYR A 125 -10.08 -5.82 -2.89
N ILE A 126 -9.37 -4.82 -3.42
CA ILE A 126 -9.78 -3.97 -4.52
C ILE A 126 -8.88 -4.25 -5.72
N ILE A 127 -9.46 -4.56 -6.87
CA ILE A 127 -8.76 -4.69 -8.15
C ILE A 127 -9.18 -3.55 -9.07
N TYR A 128 -8.18 -2.87 -9.63
CA TYR A 128 -8.37 -1.89 -10.69
C TYR A 128 -8.13 -2.58 -12.04
N THR A 129 -9.17 -2.66 -12.84
CA THR A 129 -9.13 -3.20 -14.21
C THR A 129 -8.99 -2.07 -15.24
N SER A 130 -8.90 -2.40 -16.53
CA SER A 130 -8.78 -1.44 -17.63
C SER A 130 -10.01 -0.57 -17.88
N GLY A 131 -11.11 -0.78 -17.17
CA GLY A 131 -12.27 0.12 -17.15
C GLY A 131 -13.22 -0.04 -18.35
N GLU A 132 -13.25 -1.19 -18.99
CA GLU A 132 -14.22 -1.48 -20.05
C GLU A 132 -15.68 -1.55 -19.55
N LEU A 133 -15.87 -1.73 -18.24
CA LEU A 133 -17.16 -1.63 -17.57
C LEU A 133 -17.09 -0.43 -16.61
N ARG A 134 -17.75 0.69 -16.98
CA ARG A 134 -18.13 1.72 -16.03
C ARG A 134 -19.24 1.16 -15.16
N PHE A 135 -18.91 0.59 -14.02
CA PHE A 135 -19.89 0.48 -12.95
C PHE A 135 -19.99 1.85 -12.28
N ASP A 136 -21.14 2.46 -12.36
CA ASP A 136 -21.48 3.61 -11.54
C ASP A 136 -21.48 3.15 -10.09
N PHE A 137 -20.42 3.50 -9.36
CA PHE A 137 -20.27 3.22 -7.93
C PHE A 137 -21.21 4.05 -7.04
N ASP A 138 -22.15 4.79 -7.64
CA ASP A 138 -23.10 5.65 -6.90
C ASP A 138 -24.17 4.86 -6.13
N HIS A 139 -24.19 3.54 -6.15
CA HIS A 139 -25.24 2.75 -5.48
C HIS A 139 -24.75 1.73 -4.45
N GLN A 140 -23.50 1.77 -4.02
CA GLN A 140 -23.11 1.02 -2.81
C GLN A 140 -22.64 1.96 -1.70
N GLN A 141 -23.57 2.71 -1.15
CA GLN A 141 -23.53 3.12 0.24
C GLN A 141 -23.64 1.85 1.09
N GLY A 142 -22.53 1.35 1.56
CA GLY A 142 -22.50 0.13 2.38
C GLY A 142 -21.14 -0.29 2.89
N ILE A 143 -20.10 0.54 2.73
CA ILE A 143 -18.82 0.30 3.40
C ILE A 143 -18.56 1.45 4.36
N GLY A 144 -19.42 1.55 5.35
CA GLY A 144 -19.23 2.34 6.55
C GLY A 144 -19.12 1.37 7.73
N ARG A 145 -17.92 1.17 8.20
CA ARG A 145 -17.51 1.08 9.65
C ARG A 145 -16.15 0.47 9.78
#